data_0595a84c156e62f0854038dbf356cf95
#
_entry.id   0595a84c156e62f0854038dbf356cf95
#
_cell.length_a   1.000
_cell.length_b   1.000
_cell.length_c   1.000
_cell.angle_alpha   90.00
_cell.angle_beta   90.00
_cell.angle_gamma   90.00
#
_symmetry.space_group_name_H-M   'P 1'
#
loop_
_entity.id
_entity.type
_entity.pdbx_description
1 polymer ?
#
loop_
_entity_poly.entity_id
_entity_poly.type
_entity_poly.pdbx_seq_one_letter_code
_entity_poly.pdbx_strand_id
1 'polypeptide(L)'
;MALPVTGKKPLKVWFADESRYGLLPDLRRVWTKKGLRPHKKWQSKYEFSYCYGAIDPVEGRTVFLQTPSVNLEWTQAFLEQIKKQYPQYEHVVVWDGAGFHPFDSSHEMIPEGIHIITLPPYSPELNPIEKLWDLIQDHTSNKLWPTIKRMDEVVALHLQDWWEDPHRVISLFGNGWIRDSANDSAA
;
A
#
# COMPACT_ATOMS: atom_id res chain seq x y z
N MET A 1 20.17 9.09 10.37
CA MET A 1 19.68 8.53 11.64
C MET A 1 19.86 7.02 11.56
N ALA A 2 20.68 6.40 12.42
CA ALA A 2 20.89 4.96 12.36
C ALA A 2 19.62 4.26 12.87
N LEU A 3 19.14 3.25 12.15
CA LEU A 3 18.02 2.43 12.61
C LEU A 3 18.46 1.64 13.84
N PRO A 4 17.62 1.52 14.88
CA PRO A 4 17.93 0.74 16.10
C PRO A 4 17.73 -0.76 15.82
N VAL A 5 18.52 -1.28 14.88
CA VAL A 5 18.44 -2.69 14.45
C VAL A 5 19.19 -3.55 15.47
N THR A 6 18.58 -4.64 15.92
CA THR A 6 19.21 -5.54 16.88
C THR A 6 20.35 -6.36 16.29
N GLY A 7 20.47 -6.39 14.96
CA GLY A 7 21.50 -7.14 14.22
C GLY A 7 21.37 -8.66 14.28
N LYS A 8 20.28 -9.17 14.87
CA LYS A 8 20.05 -10.61 15.02
C LYS A 8 19.36 -11.25 13.81
N LYS A 9 18.62 -10.45 13.02
CA LYS A 9 17.89 -10.91 11.83
C LYS A 9 18.22 -10.01 10.65
N PRO A 10 18.13 -10.52 9.40
CA PRO A 10 18.25 -9.67 8.23
C PRO A 10 17.11 -8.64 8.18
N LEU A 11 17.38 -7.48 7.59
CA LEU A 11 16.39 -6.42 7.40
C LEU A 11 15.56 -6.68 6.15
N LYS A 12 14.27 -6.32 6.25
CA LYS A 12 13.36 -6.25 5.12
C LYS A 12 12.69 -4.88 5.09
N VAL A 13 12.81 -4.19 3.95
CA VAL A 13 12.24 -2.85 3.76
C VAL A 13 10.90 -2.97 3.04
N TRP A 14 9.89 -2.32 3.60
CA TRP A 14 8.54 -2.22 3.07
C TRP A 14 8.20 -0.77 2.76
N PHE A 15 7.58 -0.53 1.63
CA PHE A 15 6.91 0.72 1.33
C PHE A 15 5.42 0.50 1.54
N ALA A 16 4.85 1.22 2.49
CA ALA A 16 3.46 1.01 2.91
C ALA A 16 2.61 2.27 2.75
N ASP A 17 1.31 2.06 2.57
CA ASP A 17 0.32 3.13 2.45
C ASP A 17 -1.10 2.55 2.54
N GLU A 18 -2.13 3.43 2.65
CA GLU A 18 -3.54 3.08 2.59
C GLU A 18 -4.24 3.70 1.38
N SER A 19 -5.02 2.87 0.72
CA SER A 19 -5.93 3.32 -0.31
C SER A 19 -7.37 3.24 0.14
N ARG A 20 -8.13 4.33 -0.06
CA ARG A 20 -9.58 4.38 0.11
C ARG A 20 -10.28 4.19 -1.22
N TYR A 21 -11.27 3.33 -1.26
CA TYR A 21 -12.17 3.17 -2.40
C TYR A 21 -13.62 3.03 -1.92
N GLY A 22 -14.59 3.25 -2.81
CA GLY A 22 -15.98 3.24 -2.37
C GLY A 22 -17.00 3.36 -3.48
N LEU A 23 -18.27 3.40 -3.08
CA LEU A 23 -19.41 3.43 -4.01
C LEU A 23 -19.67 4.81 -4.61
N LEU A 24 -19.13 5.87 -4.01
CA LEU A 24 -19.13 7.18 -4.67
C LEU A 24 -18.23 7.09 -5.91
N PRO A 25 -18.75 7.38 -7.12
CA PRO A 25 -17.96 7.18 -8.33
C PRO A 25 -16.69 8.04 -8.36
N ASP A 26 -15.57 7.39 -8.46
CA ASP A 26 -14.32 8.04 -8.82
C ASP A 26 -14.26 8.21 -10.35
N LEU A 27 -14.12 9.46 -10.82
CA LEU A 27 -14.16 9.80 -12.23
C LEU A 27 -12.75 10.04 -12.75
N ARG A 28 -12.25 9.12 -13.54
CA ARG A 28 -10.99 9.28 -14.27
C ARG A 28 -11.22 9.68 -15.72
N ARG A 29 -10.25 10.37 -16.31
CA ARG A 29 -10.25 10.74 -17.73
C ARG A 29 -10.31 9.49 -18.61
N VAL A 30 -11.10 9.55 -19.68
CA VAL A 30 -11.22 8.47 -20.67
C VAL A 30 -10.97 9.02 -22.06
N TRP A 31 -10.35 8.21 -22.90
CA TRP A 31 -10.18 8.53 -24.31
C TRP A 31 -11.52 8.39 -25.02
N THR A 32 -11.90 9.41 -25.80
CA THR A 32 -13.10 9.40 -26.63
C THR A 32 -12.81 9.97 -28.02
N LYS A 33 -13.70 9.78 -28.97
CA LYS A 33 -13.60 10.48 -30.24
C LYS A 33 -13.70 11.98 -30.05
N LYS A 34 -12.91 12.76 -30.81
CA LYS A 34 -12.96 14.23 -30.79
C LYS A 34 -14.38 14.74 -30.94
N GLY A 35 -14.80 15.63 -30.04
CA GLY A 35 -16.16 16.21 -30.04
C GLY A 35 -17.22 15.42 -29.27
N LEU A 36 -16.94 14.20 -28.80
CA LEU A 36 -17.83 13.45 -27.92
C LEU A 36 -17.51 13.73 -26.44
N ARG A 37 -18.57 14.04 -25.68
CA ARG A 37 -18.50 14.14 -24.21
C ARG A 37 -19.01 12.84 -23.62
N PRO A 38 -18.18 12.07 -22.92
CA PRO A 38 -18.64 10.84 -22.29
C PRO A 38 -19.59 11.17 -21.15
N HIS A 39 -20.74 10.48 -21.11
CA HIS A 39 -21.69 10.53 -20.01
C HIS A 39 -21.50 9.32 -19.13
N LYS A 40 -21.42 9.52 -17.81
CA LYS A 40 -21.37 8.46 -16.82
C LYS A 40 -22.62 8.52 -15.93
N LYS A 41 -23.15 7.36 -15.59
CA LYS A 41 -24.20 7.27 -14.57
C LYS A 41 -23.59 7.64 -13.23
N TRP A 42 -24.35 8.30 -12.38
CA TRP A 42 -23.96 8.73 -11.06
C TRP A 42 -24.74 7.95 -9.99
N GLN A 43 -24.09 7.66 -8.87
CA GLN A 43 -24.74 7.18 -7.66
C GLN A 43 -24.20 7.94 -6.44
N SER A 44 -25.07 8.24 -5.49
CA SER A 44 -24.75 8.99 -4.27
C SER A 44 -24.75 8.04 -3.06
N LYS A 45 -23.93 6.97 -3.11
CA LYS A 45 -23.76 6.04 -1.99
C LYS A 45 -22.44 6.32 -1.31
N TYR A 46 -22.49 6.69 -0.03
CA TYR A 46 -21.32 7.04 0.80
C TYR A 46 -20.87 5.83 1.62
N GLU A 47 -20.55 4.74 0.94
CA GLU A 47 -19.96 3.55 1.53
C GLU A 47 -18.51 3.43 1.03
N PHE A 48 -17.58 3.24 1.96
CA PHE A 48 -16.15 3.17 1.67
C PHE A 48 -15.53 1.95 2.33
N SER A 49 -14.50 1.41 1.72
CA SER A 49 -13.54 0.46 2.28
C SER A 49 -12.14 1.01 2.13
N TYR A 50 -11.22 0.41 2.86
CA TYR A 50 -9.82 0.78 2.84
C TYR A 50 -8.97 -0.47 2.62
N CYS A 51 -7.80 -0.27 2.05
CA CYS A 51 -6.81 -1.32 1.91
C CYS A 51 -5.45 -0.79 2.39
N TYR A 52 -4.93 -1.38 3.45
CA TYR A 52 -3.53 -1.25 3.79
C TYR A 52 -2.71 -2.11 2.85
N GLY A 53 -1.60 -1.59 2.37
CA GLY A 53 -0.68 -2.32 1.51
C GLY A 53 0.77 -2.07 1.90
N ALA A 54 1.59 -3.09 1.75
CA ALA A 54 3.04 -2.96 1.82
C ALA A 54 3.66 -3.74 0.67
N ILE A 55 4.67 -3.16 0.06
CA ILE A 55 5.45 -3.79 -0.99
C ILE A 55 6.94 -3.80 -0.63
N ASP A 56 7.60 -4.92 -0.90
CA ASP A 56 9.05 -5.03 -0.92
C ASP A 56 9.48 -5.09 -2.40
N PRO A 57 10.03 -4.01 -2.95
CA PRO A 57 10.41 -3.95 -4.35
C PRO A 57 11.66 -4.76 -4.70
N VAL A 58 12.38 -5.28 -3.71
CA VAL A 58 13.63 -6.05 -3.91
C VAL A 58 13.32 -7.52 -4.17
N GLU A 59 12.54 -8.16 -3.29
CA GLU A 59 12.13 -9.55 -3.43
C GLU A 59 10.74 -9.71 -4.06
N GLY A 60 10.01 -8.62 -4.30
CA GLY A 60 8.68 -8.65 -4.89
C GLY A 60 7.59 -9.16 -3.94
N ARG A 61 7.79 -9.03 -2.63
CA ARG A 61 6.80 -9.45 -1.65
C ARG A 61 5.76 -8.36 -1.42
N THR A 62 4.54 -8.79 -1.11
CA THR A 62 3.44 -7.88 -0.79
C THR A 62 2.65 -8.37 0.41
N VAL A 63 2.09 -7.44 1.16
CA VAL A 63 1.13 -7.72 2.23
C VAL A 63 -0.04 -6.76 2.07
N PHE A 64 -1.28 -7.28 2.11
CA PHE A 64 -2.50 -6.48 1.97
C PHE A 64 -3.49 -6.81 3.08
N LEU A 65 -4.19 -5.78 3.57
CA LEU A 65 -5.25 -5.92 4.56
C LEU A 65 -6.42 -5.00 4.21
N GLN A 66 -7.55 -5.56 3.80
CA GLN A 66 -8.78 -4.78 3.58
C GLN A 66 -9.50 -4.56 4.91
N THR A 67 -9.94 -3.31 5.14
CA THR A 67 -10.56 -2.89 6.41
C THR A 67 -11.74 -1.96 6.16
N PRO A 68 -12.71 -1.88 7.09
CA PRO A 68 -13.83 -0.95 6.98
C PRO A 68 -13.44 0.50 7.30
N SER A 69 -12.29 0.72 7.92
CA SER A 69 -11.82 2.04 8.35
C SER A 69 -10.31 2.06 8.49
N VAL A 70 -9.71 3.24 8.60
CA VAL A 70 -8.31 3.45 9.01
C VAL A 70 -8.27 3.99 10.43
N ASN A 71 -7.51 3.32 11.29
CA ASN A 71 -7.27 3.70 12.68
C ASN A 71 -6.06 2.96 13.24
N LEU A 72 -5.62 3.31 14.45
CA LEU A 72 -4.47 2.69 15.10
C LEU A 72 -4.59 1.17 15.27
N GLU A 73 -5.79 0.64 15.55
CA GLU A 73 -6.00 -0.79 15.71
C GLU A 73 -5.74 -1.56 14.40
N TRP A 74 -6.26 -1.04 13.29
CA TRP A 74 -6.02 -1.64 11.98
C TRP A 74 -4.57 -1.46 11.53
N THR A 75 -3.94 -0.32 11.85
CA THR A 75 -2.51 -0.11 11.63
C THR A 75 -1.69 -1.15 12.38
N GLN A 76 -1.96 -1.37 13.66
CA GLN A 76 -1.29 -2.40 14.46
C GLN A 76 -1.50 -3.81 13.87
N ALA A 77 -2.75 -4.15 13.55
CA ALA A 77 -3.08 -5.46 12.97
C ALA A 77 -2.34 -5.69 11.64
N PHE A 78 -2.20 -4.66 10.82
CA PHE A 78 -1.45 -4.72 9.57
C PHE A 78 0.05 -4.94 9.80
N LEU A 79 0.66 -4.21 10.74
CA LEU A 79 2.08 -4.40 11.09
C LEU A 79 2.34 -5.79 11.70
N GLU A 80 1.44 -6.29 12.52
CA GLU A 80 1.50 -7.66 13.05
C GLU A 80 1.38 -8.71 11.94
N GLN A 81 0.55 -8.45 10.93
CA GLN A 81 0.43 -9.33 9.76
C GLN A 81 1.75 -9.39 8.98
N ILE A 82 2.44 -8.27 8.75
CA ILE A 82 3.77 -8.24 8.12
C ILE A 82 4.74 -9.12 8.93
N LYS A 83 4.83 -8.90 10.24
CA LYS A 83 5.70 -9.67 11.12
C LYS A 83 5.37 -11.16 11.12
N LYS A 84 4.09 -11.53 11.14
CA LYS A 84 3.62 -12.91 11.14
C LYS A 84 3.92 -13.63 9.81
N GLN A 85 3.82 -12.94 8.69
CA GLN A 85 4.10 -13.54 7.37
C GLN A 85 5.60 -13.72 7.13
N TYR A 86 6.44 -12.85 7.71
CA TYR A 86 7.90 -12.86 7.51
C TYR A 86 8.68 -12.83 8.83
N PRO A 87 8.50 -13.79 9.75
CA PRO A 87 9.02 -13.75 11.12
C PRO A 87 10.55 -13.83 11.21
N GLN A 88 11.22 -14.21 10.11
CA GLN A 88 12.67 -14.34 10.03
C GLN A 88 13.41 -13.01 9.84
N TYR A 89 12.68 -11.90 9.59
CA TYR A 89 13.25 -10.58 9.35
C TYR A 89 13.00 -9.62 10.52
N GLU A 90 13.82 -8.59 10.62
CA GLU A 90 13.44 -7.29 11.18
C GLU A 90 12.88 -6.43 10.03
N HIS A 91 11.86 -5.65 10.31
CA HIS A 91 11.12 -4.92 9.29
C HIS A 91 11.33 -3.42 9.42
N VAL A 92 11.66 -2.78 8.31
CA VAL A 92 11.63 -1.32 8.17
C VAL A 92 10.43 -0.99 7.31
N VAL A 93 9.48 -0.25 7.85
CA VAL A 93 8.27 0.19 7.14
C VAL A 93 8.41 1.68 6.85
N VAL A 94 8.53 1.99 5.57
CA VAL A 94 8.55 3.36 5.06
C VAL A 94 7.13 3.77 4.78
N TRP A 95 6.66 4.83 5.45
CA TRP A 95 5.27 5.25 5.44
C TRP A 95 5.14 6.77 5.38
N ASP A 96 3.97 7.27 5.02
CA ASP A 96 3.72 8.71 5.11
C ASP A 96 3.45 9.15 6.56
N GLY A 97 3.37 10.46 6.78
CA GLY A 97 3.13 11.08 8.09
C GLY A 97 1.66 11.32 8.40
N ALA A 98 0.73 10.45 7.96
CA ALA A 98 -0.70 10.61 8.27
C ALA A 98 -0.95 10.57 9.78
N GLY A 99 -1.92 11.35 10.26
CA GLY A 99 -2.14 11.56 11.69
C GLY A 99 -2.61 10.34 12.49
N PHE A 100 -2.91 9.23 11.84
CA PHE A 100 -3.24 7.94 12.46
C PHE A 100 -2.09 6.92 12.36
N HIS A 101 -0.93 7.33 11.81
CA HIS A 101 0.28 6.54 11.84
C HIS A 101 1.09 6.85 13.10
N PRO A 102 1.69 5.84 13.76
CA PRO A 102 2.67 6.10 14.79
C PRO A 102 3.90 6.76 14.14
N PHE A 103 4.32 7.89 14.70
CA PHE A 103 5.41 8.71 14.14
C PHE A 103 6.79 8.12 14.31
N ASP A 104 6.96 7.19 15.25
CA ASP A 104 8.25 6.53 15.52
C ASP A 104 8.07 5.11 16.06
N SER A 105 9.16 4.36 16.05
CA SER A 105 9.19 2.96 16.47
C SER A 105 9.04 2.76 17.99
N SER A 106 9.01 3.82 18.79
CA SER A 106 8.84 3.75 20.25
C SER A 106 7.37 3.73 20.68
N HIS A 107 6.44 3.94 19.74
CA HIS A 107 5.02 3.91 20.04
C HIS A 107 4.59 2.51 20.49
N GLU A 108 3.84 2.41 21.60
CA GLU A 108 3.46 1.14 22.24
C GLU A 108 2.70 0.15 21.32
N MET A 109 2.05 0.66 20.28
CA MET A 109 1.31 -0.15 19.29
C MET A 109 2.21 -0.70 18.17
N ILE A 110 3.48 -0.32 18.09
CA ILE A 110 4.43 -0.86 17.12
C ILE A 110 4.93 -2.22 17.61
N PRO A 111 4.71 -3.31 16.86
CA PRO A 111 5.24 -4.61 17.23
C PRO A 111 6.77 -4.62 17.30
N GLU A 112 7.33 -5.31 18.27
CA GLU A 112 8.78 -5.49 18.38
C GLU A 112 9.38 -6.06 17.08
N GLY A 113 10.49 -5.49 16.61
CA GLY A 113 11.15 -5.85 15.36
C GLY A 113 10.56 -5.15 14.12
N ILE A 114 9.70 -4.15 14.33
CA ILE A 114 9.26 -3.22 13.29
C ILE A 114 9.82 -1.82 13.59
N HIS A 115 10.39 -1.22 12.56
CA HIS A 115 10.96 0.13 12.60
C HIS A 115 10.23 0.99 11.57
N ILE A 116 9.77 2.16 12.00
CA ILE A 116 9.03 3.09 11.12
C ILE A 116 9.99 4.17 10.60
N ILE A 117 9.93 4.43 9.30
CA ILE A 117 10.54 5.60 8.67
C ILE A 117 9.42 6.41 8.05
N THR A 118 9.24 7.63 8.52
CA THR A 118 8.26 8.56 7.98
C THR A 118 8.84 9.30 6.78
N LEU A 119 8.13 9.28 5.66
CA LEU A 119 8.44 10.06 4.47
C LEU A 119 8.26 11.57 4.73
N PRO A 120 8.99 12.42 4.00
CA PRO A 120 8.74 13.86 4.06
C PRO A 120 7.29 14.19 3.73
N PRO A 121 6.71 15.22 4.35
CA PRO A 121 5.35 15.67 4.01
C PRO A 121 5.20 15.98 2.52
N TYR A 122 4.03 15.65 1.95
CA TYR A 122 3.69 15.94 0.55
C TYR A 122 4.64 15.33 -0.49
N SER A 123 5.17 14.15 -0.25
CA SER A 123 6.12 13.47 -1.14
C SER A 123 5.63 12.08 -1.57
N PRO A 124 4.42 11.94 -2.15
CA PRO A 124 3.89 10.64 -2.58
C PRO A 124 4.76 9.99 -3.67
N GLU A 125 5.50 10.79 -4.46
CA GLU A 125 6.42 10.30 -5.47
C GLU A 125 7.58 9.47 -4.91
N LEU A 126 7.86 9.59 -3.61
CA LEU A 126 8.86 8.78 -2.91
C LEU A 126 8.30 7.43 -2.43
N ASN A 127 6.97 7.25 -2.47
CA ASN A 127 6.35 6.00 -2.07
C ASN A 127 5.92 5.18 -3.30
N PRO A 128 6.67 4.15 -3.69
CA PRO A 128 6.37 3.39 -4.89
C PRO A 128 5.01 2.68 -4.87
N ILE A 129 4.42 2.43 -3.70
CA ILE A 129 3.11 1.77 -3.59
C ILE A 129 1.97 2.61 -4.17
N GLU A 130 2.12 3.93 -4.24
CA GLU A 130 1.13 4.83 -4.87
C GLU A 130 0.80 4.43 -6.31
N LYS A 131 1.80 3.91 -7.02
CA LYS A 131 1.59 3.38 -8.38
C LYS A 131 0.70 2.13 -8.40
N LEU A 132 0.70 1.32 -7.35
CA LEU A 132 -0.22 0.20 -7.21
C LEU A 132 -1.66 0.69 -7.03
N TRP A 133 -1.85 1.71 -6.21
CA TRP A 133 -3.17 2.32 -6.00
C TRP A 133 -3.73 2.91 -7.29
N ASP A 134 -2.89 3.57 -8.09
CA ASP A 134 -3.29 4.05 -9.42
C ASP A 134 -3.80 2.92 -10.32
N LEU A 135 -3.12 1.78 -10.35
CA LEU A 135 -3.55 0.61 -11.13
C LEU A 135 -4.86 0.01 -10.61
N ILE A 136 -5.05 -0.08 -9.28
CA ILE A 136 -6.30 -0.54 -8.68
C ILE A 136 -7.44 0.44 -9.02
N GLN A 137 -7.19 1.74 -8.95
CA GLN A 137 -8.18 2.75 -9.30
C GLN A 137 -8.55 2.71 -10.80
N ASP A 138 -7.64 2.39 -11.70
CA ASP A 138 -7.97 2.19 -13.13
C ASP A 138 -8.99 1.06 -13.33
N HIS A 139 -8.95 0.03 -12.50
CA HIS A 139 -9.91 -1.07 -12.55
C HIS A 139 -11.23 -0.75 -11.85
N THR A 140 -11.25 0.16 -10.90
CA THR A 140 -12.44 0.45 -10.08
C THR A 140 -13.16 1.73 -10.48
N SER A 141 -12.44 2.71 -11.03
CA SER A 141 -12.98 4.01 -11.45
C SER A 141 -13.92 3.92 -12.63
N ASN A 142 -14.73 4.95 -12.82
CA ASN A 142 -15.71 5.04 -13.93
C ASN A 142 -16.75 3.91 -13.98
N LYS A 143 -16.92 3.15 -12.90
CA LYS A 143 -17.88 2.05 -12.78
C LYS A 143 -18.89 2.35 -11.66
N LEU A 144 -20.10 1.78 -11.78
CA LEU A 144 -21.06 1.73 -10.68
C LEU A 144 -21.01 0.35 -10.04
N TRP A 145 -20.84 0.36 -8.73
CA TRP A 145 -20.77 -0.86 -7.96
C TRP A 145 -22.07 -1.10 -7.19
N PRO A 146 -22.65 -2.28 -7.24
CA PRO A 146 -23.93 -2.56 -6.58
C PRO A 146 -23.81 -2.48 -5.05
N THR A 147 -22.72 -2.98 -4.51
CA THR A 147 -22.40 -3.00 -3.06
C THR A 147 -20.91 -2.82 -2.84
N ILE A 148 -20.53 -2.32 -1.66
CA ILE A 148 -19.12 -2.21 -1.26
C ILE A 148 -18.46 -3.60 -1.22
N LYS A 149 -19.15 -4.63 -0.74
CA LYS A 149 -18.68 -6.00 -0.73
C LYS A 149 -18.25 -6.50 -2.12
N ARG A 150 -19.05 -6.18 -3.16
CA ARG A 150 -18.70 -6.57 -4.52
C ARG A 150 -17.45 -5.84 -5.03
N MET A 151 -17.28 -4.59 -4.62
CA MET A 151 -16.06 -3.84 -4.92
C MET A 151 -14.85 -4.43 -4.19
N ASP A 152 -14.99 -4.76 -2.89
CA ASP A 152 -13.95 -5.42 -2.09
C ASP A 152 -13.47 -6.74 -2.73
N GLU A 153 -14.40 -7.58 -3.20
CA GLU A 153 -14.09 -8.82 -3.91
C GLU A 153 -13.25 -8.58 -5.17
N VAL A 154 -13.59 -7.54 -5.95
CA VAL A 154 -12.84 -7.21 -7.18
C VAL A 154 -11.48 -6.64 -6.85
N VAL A 155 -11.38 -5.77 -5.85
CA VAL A 155 -10.08 -5.26 -5.38
C VAL A 155 -9.20 -6.40 -4.88
N ALA A 156 -9.75 -7.33 -4.08
CA ALA A 156 -9.02 -8.50 -3.59
C ALA A 156 -8.45 -9.36 -4.74
N LEU A 157 -9.24 -9.61 -5.79
CA LEU A 157 -8.78 -10.36 -6.97
C LEU A 157 -7.62 -9.67 -7.68
N HIS A 158 -7.67 -8.34 -7.82
CA HIS A 158 -6.56 -7.59 -8.42
C HIS A 158 -5.31 -7.59 -7.54
N LEU A 159 -5.48 -7.51 -6.21
CA LEU A 159 -4.36 -7.59 -5.27
C LEU A 159 -3.73 -8.99 -5.24
N GLN A 160 -4.52 -10.04 -5.46
CA GLN A 160 -4.04 -11.42 -5.55
C GLN A 160 -3.00 -11.59 -6.65
N ASP A 161 -3.20 -10.98 -7.83
CA ASP A 161 -2.23 -11.01 -8.93
C ASP A 161 -0.84 -10.47 -8.53
N TRP A 162 -0.79 -9.47 -7.64
CA TRP A 162 0.45 -8.89 -7.13
C TRP A 162 1.08 -9.74 -6.03
N TRP A 163 0.26 -10.41 -5.25
CA TRP A 163 0.72 -11.30 -4.20
C TRP A 163 1.30 -12.61 -4.75
N GLU A 164 0.72 -13.13 -5.84
CA GLU A 164 1.13 -14.40 -6.46
C GLU A 164 2.32 -14.24 -7.42
N ASP A 165 2.57 -13.04 -7.95
CA ASP A 165 3.65 -12.79 -8.91
C ASP A 165 4.69 -11.77 -8.41
N PRO A 166 5.74 -12.22 -7.69
CA PRO A 166 6.85 -11.37 -7.24
C PRO A 166 7.58 -10.65 -8.39
N HIS A 167 7.68 -11.27 -9.56
CA HIS A 167 8.36 -10.65 -10.72
C HIS A 167 7.60 -9.42 -11.21
N ARG A 168 6.29 -9.43 -11.16
CA ARG A 168 5.46 -8.29 -11.50
C ARG A 168 5.74 -7.11 -10.57
N VAL A 169 5.84 -7.38 -9.26
CA VAL A 169 6.17 -6.36 -8.25
C VAL A 169 7.56 -5.79 -8.51
N ILE A 170 8.57 -6.63 -8.68
CA ILE A 170 9.95 -6.22 -8.95
C ILE A 170 10.03 -5.38 -10.23
N SER A 171 9.34 -5.81 -11.30
CA SER A 171 9.34 -5.11 -12.58
C SER A 171 8.73 -3.71 -12.50
N LEU A 172 7.68 -3.54 -11.71
CA LEU A 172 6.97 -2.27 -11.60
C LEU A 172 7.62 -1.31 -10.59
N PHE A 173 8.10 -1.82 -9.46
CA PHE A 173 8.53 -1.04 -8.31
C PHE A 173 10.03 -1.09 -8.05
N GLY A 174 10.72 -2.10 -8.58
CA GLY A 174 12.17 -2.32 -8.39
C GLY A 174 13.03 -1.37 -9.23
N ASN A 175 12.79 -0.06 -9.16
CA ASN A 175 13.63 0.95 -9.81
C ASN A 175 15.07 0.87 -9.31
N GLY A 176 16.06 1.19 -10.18
CA GLY A 176 17.48 1.04 -9.89
C GLY A 176 17.92 1.63 -8.55
N TRP A 177 17.50 2.87 -8.25
CA TRP A 177 17.86 3.54 -7.00
C TRP A 177 17.36 2.82 -5.73
N ILE A 178 16.19 2.16 -5.77
CA ILE A 178 15.66 1.37 -4.64
C ILE A 178 16.51 0.12 -4.42
N ARG A 179 16.88 -0.57 -5.51
CA ARG A 179 17.71 -1.77 -5.45
C ARG A 179 19.12 -1.46 -4.98
N ASP A 180 19.70 -0.39 -5.50
CA ASP A 180 21.05 0.04 -5.15
C ASP A 180 21.12 0.41 -3.66
N SER A 181 20.15 1.18 -3.15
CA SER A 181 20.07 1.54 -1.74
C SER A 181 19.85 0.34 -0.81
N ALA A 182 19.10 -0.67 -1.25
CA ALA A 182 18.88 -1.88 -0.47
C ALA A 182 20.14 -2.76 -0.41
N ASN A 183 20.91 -2.85 -1.49
CA ASN A 183 22.16 -3.60 -1.55
C ASN A 183 23.26 -2.94 -0.72
N ASP A 184 23.36 -1.61 -0.71
CA ASP A 184 24.31 -0.86 0.10
C ASP A 184 24.05 -1.00 1.61
N SER A 185 22.78 -1.28 1.99
CA SER A 185 22.41 -1.48 3.39
C SER A 185 22.66 -2.91 3.89
N ALA A 186 22.95 -3.84 2.98
CA ALA A 186 23.21 -5.25 3.27
C ALA A 186 24.72 -5.61 3.27
N ALA A 187 25.59 -4.67 2.91
CA ALA A 187 27.05 -4.80 2.90
C ALA A 187 27.66 -4.17 4.17
#